data_0084c39ef35f60ff787b3e9d7739f5fe
#
_entry.id   0084c39ef35f60ff787b3e9d7739f5fe
#
_cell.length_a   1.000
_cell.length_b   1.000
_cell.length_c   1.000
_cell.angle_alpha   90.00
_cell.angle_beta   90.00
_cell.angle_gamma   90.00
#
_symmetry.space_group_name_H-M   'P 1'
#
loop_
_entity.id
_entity.type
_entity.pdbx_description
1 polymer ?
#
loop_
_entity_poly.entity_id
_entity_poly.type
_entity_poly.pdbx_seq_one_letter_code
_entity_poly.pdbx_strand_id
1 'polypeptide(L)'
;MQKLSSISDQLAGRAAMLAGAAAIAGGVTEIVHSQRHSANNVVGVAGYLTLSFFAVFLIGVAPSFIALARRARSRLAVNSAVAAGTATLVLGLTSITSIANGHDLGLFTVIAPLTNAAWLIGSIIIAVSLKRAGKVSTIVAVGLPIAWVATIPLATVGGGVIAGAYYLAIGFLLVNDAIERRPRVAPQPAGA
;
A
#
# COMPACT_ATOMS: atom_id res chain seq x y z
N MET A 1 19.94 -18.50 4.94
CA MET A 1 18.56 -18.07 4.62
C MET A 1 18.19 -16.72 5.24
N GLN A 2 18.59 -16.36 6.46
CA GLN A 2 18.29 -15.08 7.12
C GLN A 2 18.74 -13.83 6.32
N LYS A 3 19.93 -13.88 5.69
CA LYS A 3 20.50 -12.73 4.96
C LYS A 3 19.71 -12.36 3.70
N LEU A 4 19.14 -13.35 2.99
CA LEU A 4 18.31 -13.12 1.80
C LEU A 4 16.93 -12.55 2.14
N SER A 5 16.34 -12.94 3.29
CA SER A 5 15.06 -12.37 3.73
C SER A 5 15.21 -10.91 4.14
N SER A 6 16.32 -10.52 4.78
CA SER A 6 16.55 -9.13 5.18
C SER A 6 16.72 -8.19 3.98
N ILE A 7 17.43 -8.63 2.92
CA ILE A 7 17.57 -7.83 1.69
C ILE A 7 16.24 -7.62 0.99
N SER A 8 15.40 -8.67 0.92
CA SER A 8 14.06 -8.56 0.31
C SER A 8 13.13 -7.62 1.09
N ASP A 9 13.23 -7.60 2.42
CA ASP A 9 12.44 -6.72 3.27
C ASP A 9 12.90 -5.27 3.19
N GLN A 10 14.22 -5.02 3.08
CA GLN A 10 14.76 -3.69 2.84
C GLN A 10 14.32 -3.12 1.49
N LEU A 11 14.34 -3.95 0.43
CA LEU A 11 13.86 -3.53 -0.89
C LEU A 11 12.35 -3.22 -0.86
N ALA A 12 11.55 -4.09 -0.23
CA ALA A 12 10.12 -3.85 -0.06
C ALA A 12 9.85 -2.59 0.77
N GLY A 13 10.64 -2.33 1.79
CA GLY A 13 10.56 -1.12 2.60
C GLY A 13 10.88 0.15 1.82
N ARG A 14 11.96 0.15 1.03
CA ARG A 14 12.31 1.28 0.16
C ARG A 14 11.24 1.53 -0.91
N ALA A 15 10.71 0.48 -1.52
CA ALA A 15 9.61 0.58 -2.48
C ALA A 15 8.35 1.17 -1.82
N ALA A 16 8.00 0.73 -0.60
CA ALA A 16 6.88 1.27 0.16
C ALA A 16 7.08 2.75 0.54
N MET A 17 8.31 3.17 0.89
CA MET A 17 8.61 4.58 1.16
C MET A 17 8.44 5.45 -0.10
N LEU A 18 8.96 4.99 -1.24
CA LEU A 18 8.79 5.69 -2.51
C LEU A 18 7.31 5.79 -2.89
N ALA A 19 6.57 4.68 -2.75
CA ALA A 19 5.13 4.63 -2.96
C ALA A 19 4.38 5.60 -2.04
N GLY A 20 4.75 5.64 -0.76
CA GLY A 20 4.17 6.55 0.22
C GLY A 20 4.40 8.02 -0.16
N ALA A 21 5.60 8.38 -0.58
CA ALA A 21 5.90 9.73 -1.07
C ALA A 21 5.09 10.07 -2.33
N ALA A 22 4.98 9.14 -3.28
CA ALA A 22 4.17 9.31 -4.48
C ALA A 22 2.68 9.48 -4.13
N ALA A 23 2.14 8.70 -3.18
CA ALA A 23 0.75 8.82 -2.75
C ALA A 23 0.46 10.18 -2.09
N ILE A 24 1.39 10.73 -1.29
CA ILE A 24 1.25 12.08 -0.72
C ILE A 24 1.23 13.12 -1.84
N ALA A 25 2.19 13.06 -2.76
CA ALA A 25 2.25 13.99 -3.88
C ALA A 25 0.98 13.91 -4.75
N GLY A 26 0.53 12.70 -5.07
CA GLY A 26 -0.72 12.47 -5.81
C GLY A 26 -1.94 12.99 -5.07
N GLY A 27 -2.06 12.73 -3.76
CA GLY A 27 -3.16 13.21 -2.94
C GLY A 27 -3.24 14.74 -2.86
N VAL A 28 -2.09 15.41 -2.75
CA VAL A 28 -2.03 16.89 -2.80
C VAL A 28 -2.43 17.41 -4.17
N THR A 29 -1.92 16.78 -5.24
CA THR A 29 -2.28 17.15 -6.62
C THR A 29 -3.77 16.97 -6.87
N GLU A 30 -4.36 15.88 -6.37
CA GLU A 30 -5.80 15.59 -6.51
C GLU A 30 -6.66 16.64 -5.81
N ILE A 31 -6.32 17.03 -4.58
CA ILE A 31 -7.05 18.10 -3.86
C ILE A 31 -7.06 19.39 -4.70
N VAL A 32 -5.91 19.78 -5.24
CA VAL A 32 -5.79 21.00 -6.04
C VAL A 32 -6.55 20.87 -7.36
N HIS A 33 -6.52 19.69 -7.99
CA HIS A 33 -7.21 19.40 -9.24
C HIS A 33 -8.72 19.37 -9.06
N SER A 34 -9.22 18.63 -8.05
CA SER A 34 -10.66 18.49 -7.78
C SER A 34 -11.33 19.81 -7.45
N GLN A 35 -10.62 20.76 -6.87
CA GLN A 35 -11.14 22.10 -6.61
C GLN A 35 -11.27 22.97 -7.88
N ARG A 36 -10.57 22.62 -8.95
CA ARG A 36 -10.50 23.42 -10.18
C ARG A 36 -11.27 22.84 -11.35
N HIS A 37 -11.53 21.54 -11.33
CA HIS A 37 -12.14 20.82 -12.45
C HIS A 37 -13.15 19.77 -11.96
N SER A 38 -14.18 19.50 -12.75
CA SER A 38 -15.11 18.40 -12.51
C SER A 38 -14.36 17.05 -12.58
N ALA A 39 -14.61 16.19 -11.61
CA ALA A 39 -13.84 14.99 -11.28
C ALA A 39 -13.66 13.91 -12.37
N ASN A 40 -14.32 14.04 -13.53
CA ASN A 40 -14.39 12.98 -14.54
C ASN A 40 -13.48 13.17 -15.77
N ASN A 41 -12.68 14.23 -15.83
CA ASN A 41 -11.81 14.45 -16.98
C ASN A 41 -10.34 14.45 -16.57
N VAL A 42 -9.59 13.46 -17.00
CA VAL A 42 -8.12 13.44 -17.00
C VAL A 42 -7.64 14.48 -18.02
N VAL A 43 -7.80 15.75 -17.69
CA VAL A 43 -7.43 16.85 -18.59
C VAL A 43 -6.34 17.69 -17.95
N GLY A 44 -5.27 17.91 -18.71
CA GLY A 44 -4.18 18.79 -18.33
C GLY A 44 -3.11 18.13 -17.45
N VAL A 45 -2.06 18.91 -17.18
CA VAL A 45 -0.84 18.44 -16.47
C VAL A 45 -1.16 17.83 -15.11
N ALA A 46 -2.13 18.39 -14.37
CA ALA A 46 -2.48 17.89 -13.05
C ALA A 46 -3.07 16.47 -13.09
N GLY A 47 -3.94 16.17 -14.06
CA GLY A 47 -4.49 14.81 -14.21
C GLY A 47 -3.41 13.79 -14.54
N TYR A 48 -2.49 14.12 -15.44
CA TYR A 48 -1.35 13.25 -15.76
C TYR A 48 -0.41 13.04 -14.55
N LEU A 49 -0.15 14.08 -13.76
CA LEU A 49 0.66 13.96 -12.55
C LEU A 49 -0.01 13.08 -11.51
N THR A 50 -1.31 13.28 -11.24
CA THR A 50 -2.09 12.45 -10.31
C THR A 50 -2.03 10.98 -10.70
N LEU A 51 -2.31 10.64 -11.96
CA LEU A 51 -2.24 9.26 -12.45
C LEU A 51 -0.82 8.68 -12.39
N SER A 52 0.20 9.49 -12.68
CA SER A 52 1.59 9.05 -12.62
C SER A 52 1.99 8.72 -11.17
N PHE A 53 1.67 9.58 -10.22
CA PHE A 53 1.92 9.31 -8.80
C PHE A 53 1.12 8.12 -8.30
N PHE A 54 -0.13 7.96 -8.76
CA PHE A 54 -0.96 6.82 -8.42
C PHE A 54 -0.38 5.51 -8.97
N ALA A 55 0.11 5.48 -10.21
CA ALA A 55 0.77 4.32 -10.78
C ALA A 55 2.04 3.93 -9.99
N VAL A 56 2.90 4.91 -9.66
CA VAL A 56 4.11 4.69 -8.84
C VAL A 56 3.74 4.15 -7.46
N PHE A 57 2.70 4.72 -6.83
CA PHE A 57 2.18 4.24 -5.55
C PHE A 57 1.74 2.78 -5.65
N LEU A 58 0.87 2.43 -6.59
CA LEU A 58 0.31 1.09 -6.73
C LEU A 58 1.39 0.03 -7.00
N ILE A 59 2.36 0.34 -7.85
CA ILE A 59 3.47 -0.58 -8.16
C ILE A 59 4.38 -0.72 -6.94
N GLY A 60 4.68 0.38 -6.26
CA GLY A 60 5.61 0.40 -5.14
C GLY A 60 5.08 -0.24 -3.87
N VAL A 61 3.76 -0.33 -3.65
CA VAL A 61 3.20 -1.00 -2.46
C VAL A 61 3.16 -2.52 -2.60
N ALA A 62 3.16 -3.07 -3.81
CA ALA A 62 3.01 -4.50 -4.06
C ALA A 62 4.01 -5.38 -3.27
N PRO A 63 5.32 -5.09 -3.23
CA PRO A 63 6.28 -5.88 -2.45
C PRO A 63 6.01 -5.86 -0.94
N SER A 64 5.44 -4.78 -0.42
CA SER A 64 5.18 -4.64 1.01
C SER A 64 4.14 -5.62 1.52
N PHE A 65 3.14 -5.99 0.71
CA PHE A 65 2.16 -7.02 1.07
C PHE A 65 2.84 -8.36 1.35
N ILE A 66 3.78 -8.77 0.50
CA ILE A 66 4.51 -10.03 0.66
C ILE A 66 5.40 -9.98 1.90
N ALA A 67 6.13 -8.86 2.11
CA ALA A 67 6.98 -8.67 3.27
C ALA A 67 6.18 -8.73 4.58
N LEU A 68 4.99 -8.15 4.63
CA LEU A 68 4.08 -8.20 5.77
C LEU A 68 3.49 -9.60 5.97
N ALA A 69 3.01 -10.24 4.91
CA ALA A 69 2.37 -11.55 5.00
C ALA A 69 3.30 -12.67 5.48
N ARG A 70 4.59 -12.60 5.12
CA ARG A 70 5.62 -13.52 5.64
C ARG A 70 5.70 -13.50 7.17
N ARG A 71 5.49 -12.34 7.80
CA ARG A 71 5.48 -12.20 9.27
C ARG A 71 4.27 -12.82 9.93
N ALA A 72 3.16 -12.96 9.21
CA ALA A 72 1.98 -13.66 9.69
C ALA A 72 2.14 -15.19 9.77
N ARG A 73 3.18 -15.76 9.11
CA ARG A 73 3.47 -17.21 9.05
C ARG A 73 2.25 -18.05 8.61
N SER A 74 1.37 -17.50 7.82
CA SER A 74 0.14 -18.12 7.33
C SER A 74 0.17 -18.22 5.81
N ARG A 75 -0.09 -19.42 5.27
CA ARG A 75 -0.22 -19.62 3.81
C ARG A 75 -1.33 -18.75 3.22
N LEU A 76 -2.44 -18.61 3.96
CA LEU A 76 -3.55 -17.75 3.53
C LEU A 76 -3.10 -16.30 3.39
N ALA A 77 -2.33 -15.77 4.37
CA ALA A 77 -1.81 -14.42 4.28
C ALA A 77 -0.88 -14.23 3.07
N VAL A 78 -0.01 -15.20 2.78
CA VAL A 78 0.91 -15.13 1.63
C VAL A 78 0.12 -15.16 0.30
N ASN A 79 -0.85 -16.07 0.16
CA ASN A 79 -1.68 -16.12 -1.05
C ASN A 79 -2.48 -14.82 -1.24
N SER A 80 -3.03 -14.27 -0.16
CA SER A 80 -3.74 -12.99 -0.19
C SER A 80 -2.81 -11.82 -0.51
N ALA A 81 -1.55 -11.86 -0.07
CA ALA A 81 -0.56 -10.86 -0.42
C ALA A 81 -0.17 -10.92 -1.90
N VAL A 82 -0.06 -12.12 -2.47
CA VAL A 82 0.15 -12.29 -3.92
C VAL A 82 -1.04 -11.72 -4.68
N ALA A 83 -2.28 -12.04 -4.27
CA ALA A 83 -3.48 -11.53 -4.92
C ALA A 83 -3.57 -9.99 -4.83
N ALA A 84 -3.37 -9.40 -3.63
CA ALA A 84 -3.38 -7.96 -3.43
C ALA A 84 -2.24 -7.26 -4.20
N GLY A 85 -1.03 -7.82 -4.16
CA GLY A 85 0.12 -7.28 -4.89
C GLY A 85 -0.08 -7.32 -6.40
N THR A 86 -0.59 -8.45 -6.94
CA THR A 86 -0.94 -8.55 -8.37
C THR A 86 -2.03 -7.54 -8.73
N ALA A 87 -3.05 -7.39 -7.89
CA ALA A 87 -4.13 -6.43 -8.13
C ALA A 87 -3.61 -4.99 -8.21
N THR A 88 -2.74 -4.58 -7.27
CA THR A 88 -2.14 -3.24 -7.31
C THR A 88 -1.20 -3.05 -8.50
N LEU A 89 -0.44 -4.07 -8.91
CA LEU A 89 0.37 -4.02 -10.12
C LEU A 89 -0.49 -3.86 -11.37
N VAL A 90 -1.57 -4.62 -11.51
CA VAL A 90 -2.51 -4.50 -12.63
C VAL A 90 -3.11 -3.10 -12.68
N LEU A 91 -3.59 -2.56 -11.55
CA LEU A 91 -4.11 -1.18 -11.48
C LEU A 91 -3.04 -0.14 -11.85
N GLY A 92 -1.80 -0.32 -11.39
CA GLY A 92 -0.70 0.57 -11.73
C GLY A 92 -0.37 0.54 -13.22
N LEU A 93 -0.35 -0.64 -13.83
CA LEU A 93 -0.12 -0.80 -15.27
C LEU A 93 -1.27 -0.21 -16.09
N THR A 94 -2.54 -0.42 -15.67
CA THR A 94 -3.68 0.21 -16.36
C THR A 94 -3.65 1.73 -16.23
N SER A 95 -3.20 2.29 -15.11
CA SER A 95 -2.99 3.74 -14.99
C SER A 95 -1.93 4.26 -15.97
N ILE A 96 -0.84 3.51 -16.19
CA ILE A 96 0.17 3.85 -17.19
C ILE A 96 -0.42 3.80 -18.61
N THR A 97 -1.26 2.81 -18.92
CA THR A 97 -1.93 2.77 -20.24
C THR A 97 -2.92 3.92 -20.42
N SER A 98 -3.63 4.34 -19.37
CA SER A 98 -4.51 5.53 -19.44
C SER A 98 -3.70 6.80 -19.68
N ILE A 99 -2.53 6.95 -19.05
CA ILE A 99 -1.60 8.06 -19.32
C ILE A 99 -1.15 8.07 -20.78
N ALA A 100 -0.75 6.91 -21.31
CA ALA A 100 -0.23 6.80 -22.68
C ALA A 100 -1.30 7.08 -23.74
N ASN A 101 -2.56 6.73 -23.48
CA ASN A 101 -3.67 6.89 -24.43
C ASN A 101 -4.45 8.20 -24.22
N GLY A 102 -4.23 8.93 -23.11
CA GLY A 102 -4.98 10.13 -22.75
C GLY A 102 -6.42 9.86 -22.27
N HIS A 103 -6.82 8.61 -22.18
CA HIS A 103 -8.13 8.18 -21.70
C HIS A 103 -8.08 6.74 -21.15
N ASP A 104 -9.05 6.39 -20.32
CA ASP A 104 -9.21 5.04 -19.82
C ASP A 104 -9.66 4.08 -20.93
N LEU A 105 -9.05 2.90 -20.95
CA LEU A 105 -9.50 1.84 -21.84
C LEU A 105 -10.83 1.27 -21.34
N GLY A 106 -11.74 0.89 -22.26
CA GLY A 106 -13.04 0.32 -21.90
C GLY A 106 -12.95 -0.90 -20.97
N LEU A 107 -11.86 -1.66 -21.05
CA LEU A 107 -11.59 -2.79 -20.16
C LEU A 107 -11.36 -2.36 -18.71
N PHE A 108 -11.00 -1.11 -18.44
CA PHE A 108 -10.80 -0.57 -17.09
C PHE A 108 -12.07 -0.66 -16.23
N THR A 109 -13.25 -0.50 -16.83
CA THR A 109 -14.54 -0.60 -16.12
C THR A 109 -14.77 -1.98 -15.50
N VAL A 110 -14.16 -3.03 -16.03
CA VAL A 110 -14.25 -4.40 -15.49
C VAL A 110 -13.04 -4.71 -14.59
N ILE A 111 -11.83 -4.33 -15.00
CA ILE A 111 -10.61 -4.63 -14.27
C ILE A 111 -10.57 -3.88 -12.93
N ALA A 112 -10.92 -2.61 -12.91
CA ALA A 112 -10.78 -1.79 -11.70
C ALA A 112 -11.63 -2.30 -10.53
N PRO A 113 -12.91 -2.65 -10.65
CA PRO A 113 -13.67 -3.21 -9.54
C PRO A 113 -13.10 -4.52 -9.02
N LEU A 114 -12.69 -5.43 -9.90
CA LEU A 114 -12.14 -6.75 -9.52
C LEU A 114 -10.82 -6.62 -8.78
N THR A 115 -9.91 -5.79 -9.28
CA THR A 115 -8.60 -5.57 -8.67
C THR A 115 -8.72 -4.79 -7.36
N ASN A 116 -9.61 -3.81 -7.27
CA ASN A 116 -9.90 -3.12 -6.02
C ASN A 116 -10.48 -4.06 -4.96
N ALA A 117 -11.40 -4.94 -5.34
CA ALA A 117 -11.93 -5.96 -4.43
C ALA A 117 -10.83 -6.93 -3.95
N ALA A 118 -9.98 -7.41 -4.86
CA ALA A 118 -8.85 -8.29 -4.51
C ALA A 118 -7.85 -7.58 -3.58
N TRP A 119 -7.54 -6.30 -3.83
CA TRP A 119 -6.67 -5.51 -2.96
C TRP A 119 -7.29 -5.34 -1.56
N LEU A 120 -8.55 -4.93 -1.45
CA LEU A 120 -9.24 -4.75 -0.17
C LEU A 120 -9.32 -6.06 0.62
N ILE A 121 -9.85 -7.12 0.00
CA ILE A 121 -10.01 -8.42 0.66
C ILE A 121 -8.66 -8.98 1.08
N GLY A 122 -7.65 -8.90 0.21
CA GLY A 122 -6.30 -9.32 0.51
C GLY A 122 -5.70 -8.55 1.69
N SER A 123 -5.89 -7.23 1.73
CA SER A 123 -5.45 -6.37 2.85
C SER A 123 -6.12 -6.75 4.17
N ILE A 124 -7.41 -7.05 4.17
CA ILE A 124 -8.15 -7.51 5.37
C ILE A 124 -7.61 -8.85 5.86
N ILE A 125 -7.42 -9.82 4.97
CA ILE A 125 -6.91 -11.15 5.35
C ILE A 125 -5.50 -11.06 5.92
N ILE A 126 -4.62 -10.25 5.31
CA ILE A 126 -3.27 -10.00 5.83
C ILE A 126 -3.35 -9.34 7.20
N ALA A 127 -4.18 -8.32 7.38
CA ALA A 127 -4.37 -7.60 8.64
C ALA A 127 -4.82 -8.52 9.77
N VAL A 128 -5.84 -9.35 9.52
CA VAL A 128 -6.34 -10.34 10.50
C VAL A 128 -5.26 -11.37 10.85
N SER A 129 -4.53 -11.85 9.84
CA SER A 129 -3.46 -12.84 10.04
C SER A 129 -2.30 -12.27 10.85
N LEU A 130 -1.89 -11.03 10.58
CA LEU A 130 -0.86 -10.32 11.34
C LEU A 130 -1.28 -10.09 12.80
N LYS A 131 -2.54 -9.69 13.01
CA LYS A 131 -3.07 -9.49 14.36
C LYS A 131 -3.11 -10.80 15.15
N ARG A 132 -3.56 -11.89 14.52
CA ARG A 132 -3.56 -13.23 15.16
C ARG A 132 -2.16 -13.72 15.48
N ALA A 133 -1.17 -13.42 14.65
CA ALA A 133 0.23 -13.76 14.92
C ALA A 133 0.83 -12.97 16.10
N GLY A 134 0.23 -11.85 16.50
CA GLY A 134 0.64 -11.04 17.65
C GLY A 134 1.99 -10.32 17.52
N LYS A 135 2.63 -10.42 16.35
CA LYS A 135 4.00 -9.94 16.13
C LYS A 135 4.11 -8.47 15.76
N VAL A 136 3.03 -7.90 15.19
CA VAL A 136 3.01 -6.50 14.76
C VAL A 136 2.02 -5.69 15.60
N SER A 137 2.17 -4.36 15.57
CA SER A 137 1.21 -3.49 16.23
C SER A 137 -0.15 -3.53 15.53
N THR A 138 -1.22 -3.28 16.28
CA THR A 138 -2.59 -3.21 15.73
C THR A 138 -2.69 -2.14 14.64
N ILE A 139 -1.97 -1.02 14.80
CA ILE A 139 -1.96 0.09 13.84
C ILE A 139 -1.38 -0.38 12.48
N VAL A 140 -0.29 -1.15 12.51
CA VAL A 140 0.32 -1.73 11.31
C VAL A 140 -0.66 -2.68 10.61
N ALA A 141 -1.34 -3.53 11.38
CA ALA A 141 -2.27 -4.50 10.79
C ALA A 141 -3.52 -3.80 10.21
N VAL A 142 -4.20 -2.97 11.01
CA VAL A 142 -5.47 -2.33 10.63
C VAL A 142 -5.25 -1.21 9.59
N GLY A 143 -4.08 -0.61 9.57
CA GLY A 143 -3.73 0.41 8.58
C GLY A 143 -3.79 -0.08 7.12
N LEU A 144 -3.58 -1.39 6.85
CA LEU A 144 -3.64 -1.93 5.49
C LEU A 144 -5.01 -1.71 4.81
N PRO A 145 -6.14 -2.17 5.36
CA PRO A 145 -7.44 -1.90 4.75
C PRO A 145 -7.83 -0.42 4.85
N ILE A 146 -7.41 0.31 5.89
CA ILE A 146 -7.64 1.75 5.99
C ILE A 146 -6.93 2.51 4.88
N ALA A 147 -5.70 2.12 4.52
CA ALA A 147 -4.99 2.73 3.41
C ALA A 147 -5.73 2.55 2.08
N TRP A 148 -6.39 1.40 1.85
CA TRP A 148 -7.26 1.21 0.69
C TRP A 148 -8.46 2.18 0.71
N VAL A 149 -9.15 2.28 1.86
CA VAL A 149 -10.29 3.20 2.03
C VAL A 149 -9.85 4.66 1.77
N ALA A 150 -8.69 5.03 2.29
CA ALA A 150 -8.13 6.35 2.04
C ALA A 150 -7.82 6.55 0.54
N THR A 151 -7.20 5.57 -0.11
CA THR A 151 -6.75 5.71 -1.51
C THR A 151 -7.90 5.74 -2.50
N ILE A 152 -8.96 4.96 -2.32
CA ILE A 152 -10.04 4.81 -3.31
C ILE A 152 -11.26 5.65 -2.94
N PRO A 153 -12.01 5.40 -1.84
CA PRO A 153 -13.19 6.19 -1.50
C PRO A 153 -12.89 7.66 -1.18
N LEU A 154 -11.71 7.95 -0.60
CA LEU A 154 -11.36 9.30 -0.16
C LEU A 154 -10.33 9.99 -1.07
N ALA A 155 -10.14 9.49 -2.31
CA ALA A 155 -9.15 10.03 -3.24
C ALA A 155 -9.30 11.55 -3.42
N THR A 156 -10.50 12.01 -3.73
CA THR A 156 -10.80 13.43 -4.05
C THR A 156 -10.65 14.40 -2.87
N VAL A 157 -10.66 13.87 -1.64
CA VAL A 157 -10.50 14.67 -0.41
C VAL A 157 -9.12 14.51 0.23
N GLY A 158 -8.16 14.02 -0.55
CA GLY A 158 -6.77 13.92 -0.09
C GLY A 158 -6.43 12.62 0.65
N GLY A 159 -7.23 11.59 0.50
CA GLY A 159 -6.97 10.29 1.10
C GLY A 159 -5.61 9.69 0.73
N GLY A 160 -5.05 10.05 -0.43
CA GLY A 160 -3.69 9.70 -0.82
C GLY A 160 -2.62 10.15 0.20
N VAL A 161 -2.82 11.28 0.88
CA VAL A 161 -1.91 11.74 1.94
C VAL A 161 -1.92 10.78 3.14
N ILE A 162 -3.10 10.30 3.54
CA ILE A 162 -3.26 9.34 4.65
C ILE A 162 -2.61 8.00 4.29
N ALA A 163 -2.93 7.47 3.12
CA ALA A 163 -2.35 6.23 2.63
C ALA A 163 -0.82 6.35 2.48
N GLY A 164 -0.34 7.47 1.95
CA GLY A 164 1.07 7.74 1.79
C GLY A 164 1.82 7.80 3.12
N ALA A 165 1.29 8.49 4.11
CA ALA A 165 1.88 8.53 5.46
C ALA A 165 1.97 7.12 6.08
N TYR A 166 0.93 6.30 5.91
CA TYR A 166 0.95 4.91 6.34
C TYR A 166 2.06 4.10 5.67
N TYR A 167 2.18 4.16 4.33
CA TYR A 167 3.20 3.39 3.61
C TYR A 167 4.61 3.92 3.82
N LEU A 168 4.80 5.22 4.08
CA LEU A 168 6.10 5.75 4.55
C LEU A 168 6.48 5.13 5.89
N ALA A 169 5.55 5.09 6.85
CA ALA A 169 5.80 4.48 8.16
C ALA A 169 6.10 2.97 8.04
N ILE A 170 5.32 2.22 7.25
CA ILE A 170 5.57 0.79 7.00
C ILE A 170 6.93 0.59 6.34
N GLY A 171 7.25 1.37 5.33
CA GLY A 171 8.54 1.30 4.63
C GLY A 171 9.71 1.54 5.57
N PHE A 172 9.62 2.57 6.41
CA PHE A 172 10.62 2.87 7.43
C PHE A 172 10.79 1.71 8.43
N LEU A 173 9.68 1.15 8.92
CA LEU A 173 9.71 0.01 9.84
C LEU A 173 10.31 -1.25 9.20
N LEU A 174 10.04 -1.49 7.90
CA LEU A 174 10.61 -2.62 7.16
C LEU A 174 12.12 -2.45 6.94
N VAL A 175 12.57 -1.26 6.56
CA VAL A 175 14.00 -0.98 6.35
C VAL A 175 14.80 -1.17 7.63
N ASN A 176 14.26 -0.74 8.77
CA ASN A 176 14.94 -0.79 10.07
C ASN A 176 14.68 -2.09 10.86
N ASP A 177 13.97 -3.07 10.28
CA ASP A 177 13.55 -4.33 10.95
C ASP A 177 12.83 -4.08 12.30
N ALA A 178 12.14 -2.95 12.39
CA ALA A 178 11.46 -2.49 13.60
C ALA A 178 9.95 -2.81 13.63
N ILE A 179 9.47 -3.56 12.63
CA ILE A 179 8.04 -3.85 12.48
C ILE A 179 7.53 -4.88 13.49
N GLU A 180 8.41 -5.78 13.94
CA GLU A 180 8.07 -6.78 14.95
C GLU A 180 8.15 -6.19 16.35
N ARG A 181 7.15 -6.48 17.18
CA ARG A 181 7.20 -6.15 18.61
C ARG A 181 8.30 -6.97 19.26
N ARG A 182 9.32 -6.31 19.82
CA ARG A 182 10.27 -6.98 20.70
C ARG A 182 9.49 -7.55 21.90
N PRO A 183 9.74 -8.82 22.31
CA PRO A 183 9.17 -9.34 23.54
C PRO A 183 9.57 -8.38 24.69
N ARG A 184 8.61 -7.94 25.50
CA ARG A 184 8.95 -7.28 26.76
C ARG A 184 9.77 -8.29 27.59
N VAL A 185 11.06 -8.06 27.71
CA VAL A 185 11.86 -8.78 28.69
C VAL A 185 11.24 -8.42 30.05
N ALA A 186 10.65 -9.42 30.71
CA ALA A 186 10.17 -9.23 32.09
C ALA A 186 11.39 -8.77 32.91
N PRO A 187 11.22 -7.76 33.81
CA PRO A 187 12.29 -7.37 34.70
C PRO A 187 12.76 -8.64 35.43
N GLN A 188 14.03 -8.98 35.29
CA GLN A 188 14.62 -10.02 36.12
C GLN A 188 14.40 -9.59 37.58
N PRO A 189 13.83 -10.45 38.46
CA PRO A 189 13.73 -10.14 39.86
C PRO A 189 15.16 -9.85 40.37
N ALA A 190 15.34 -8.64 40.90
CA ALA A 190 16.59 -8.24 41.49
C ALA A 190 16.88 -9.21 42.67
N GLY A 191 17.88 -10.01 42.50
CA GLY A 191 18.61 -10.87 43.42
C GLY A 191 17.79 -11.48 44.60
N ALA A 192 17.68 -12.80 44.61
CA ALA A 192 17.60 -13.56 45.83
C ALA A 192 19.02 -13.86 46.32
#